data_caf50978518acc1ee4dfd3e839750008
#
_entry.id   caf50978518acc1ee4dfd3e839750008
#
_cell.length_a   1.000
_cell.length_b   1.000
_cell.length_c   1.000
_cell.angle_alpha   90.00
_cell.angle_beta   90.00
_cell.angle_gamma   90.00
#
_symmetry.space_group_name_H-M   'P 1'
#
loop_
_entity.id
_entity.type
_entity.pdbx_description
1 polymer ?
#
loop_
_entity_poly.entity_id
_entity_poly.type
_entity_poly.pdbx_seq_one_letter_code
_entity_poly.pdbx_strand_id
1 'polypeptide(L)'
;MHIAAIALLMLGVLCAAYMAWQMKRTPPKMAVMRFVWPLCALFAGPLLIWFYHRYAGMDSGKTPYAAKVAKGTLHCGAGCSLADLICENVAHFAPGVLAFFGIGTIFETEIFAQWTMDYVFALLIGIVFQYFAIAPMRDLSVGEGIVAATKADVLSLTSWQVGMYGFMGLAHFVLFPALFGGKVDAGSPVFWVAMQIAMLAGFATAYFPNWWLIRSGLKEEM
;
A
#
# COMPACT_ATOMS: atom_id res chain seq x y z
N MET A 1 -24.26 5.17 8.79
CA MET A 1 -23.07 4.70 8.06
C MET A 1 -21.80 5.41 8.51
N HIS A 2 -21.78 6.74 8.70
CA HIS A 2 -20.58 7.48 9.15
C HIS A 2 -20.00 7.00 10.48
N ILE A 3 -20.82 6.71 11.50
CA ILE A 3 -20.36 6.20 12.80
C ILE A 3 -19.64 4.86 12.65
N ALA A 4 -20.18 3.95 11.86
CA ALA A 4 -19.54 2.66 11.59
C ALA A 4 -18.21 2.83 10.82
N ALA A 5 -18.16 3.76 9.85
CA ALA A 5 -16.93 4.09 9.14
C ALA A 5 -15.86 4.64 10.09
N ILE A 6 -16.22 5.59 10.95
CA ILE A 6 -15.30 6.13 11.98
C ILE A 6 -14.79 5.01 12.89
N ALA A 7 -15.65 4.10 13.35
CA ALA A 7 -15.26 3.00 14.21
C ALA A 7 -14.25 2.06 13.54
N LEU A 8 -14.45 1.73 12.25
CA LEU A 8 -13.51 0.91 11.45
C LEU A 8 -12.17 1.61 11.26
N LEU A 9 -12.17 2.90 10.95
CA LEU A 9 -10.94 3.68 10.81
C LEU A 9 -10.18 3.78 12.14
N MET A 10 -10.87 4.03 13.23
CA MET A 10 -10.28 4.04 14.57
C MET A 10 -9.67 2.69 14.93
N LEU A 11 -10.32 1.58 14.57
CA LEU A 11 -9.75 0.25 14.74
C LEU A 11 -8.44 0.09 13.94
N GLY A 12 -8.40 0.54 12.70
CA GLY A 12 -7.17 0.56 11.88
C GLY A 12 -6.05 1.38 12.52
N VAL A 13 -6.37 2.59 13.00
CA VAL A 13 -5.41 3.47 13.70
C VAL A 13 -4.88 2.83 14.99
N LEU A 14 -5.76 2.22 15.79
CA LEU A 14 -5.36 1.51 17.01
C LEU A 14 -4.45 0.31 16.69
N CYS A 15 -4.75 -0.45 15.64
CA CYS A 15 -3.90 -1.54 15.17
C CYS A 15 -2.53 -1.03 14.69
N ALA A 16 -2.49 0.10 13.97
CA ALA A 16 -1.26 0.73 13.52
C ALA A 16 -0.41 1.24 14.69
N ALA A 17 -1.04 1.87 15.67
CA ALA A 17 -0.37 2.32 16.90
C ALA A 17 0.20 1.15 17.70
N TYR A 18 -0.56 0.06 17.84
CA TYR A 18 -0.07 -1.18 18.45
C TYR A 18 1.13 -1.74 17.70
N MET A 19 1.08 -1.81 16.37
CA MET A 19 2.19 -2.30 15.56
C MET A 19 3.42 -1.40 15.66
N ALA A 20 3.25 -0.08 15.67
CA ALA A 20 4.35 0.86 15.86
C ALA A 20 5.01 0.69 17.25
N TRP A 21 4.23 0.47 18.29
CA TRP A 21 4.73 0.16 19.62
C TRP A 21 5.48 -1.19 19.65
N GLN A 22 4.93 -2.23 18.99
CA GLN A 22 5.57 -3.54 18.88
C GLN A 22 6.92 -3.45 18.14
N MET A 23 7.01 -2.61 17.07
CA MET A 23 8.27 -2.41 16.32
C MET A 23 9.36 -1.72 17.17
N LYS A 24 8.97 -0.93 18.17
CA LYS A 24 9.94 -0.36 19.14
C LYS A 24 10.43 -1.40 20.14
N ARG A 25 9.55 -2.32 20.57
CA ARG A 25 9.91 -3.38 21.56
C ARG A 25 10.71 -4.51 20.94
N THR A 26 10.31 -4.96 19.78
CA THR A 26 10.91 -6.06 19.02
C THR A 26 11.24 -5.60 17.60
N PRO A 27 12.36 -4.88 17.41
CA PRO A 27 12.71 -4.34 16.11
C PRO A 27 12.96 -5.48 15.12
N PRO A 28 12.38 -5.41 13.91
CA PRO A 28 12.60 -6.39 12.86
C PRO A 28 14.04 -6.32 12.35
N LYS A 29 14.54 -7.45 11.80
CA LYS A 29 15.88 -7.53 11.19
C LYS A 29 16.07 -6.50 10.08
N MET A 30 15.06 -6.30 9.25
CA MET A 30 15.05 -5.30 8.17
C MET A 30 14.42 -3.99 8.69
N ALA A 31 15.20 -2.92 8.68
CA ALA A 31 14.77 -1.63 9.25
C ALA A 31 13.48 -1.08 8.62
N VAL A 32 13.31 -1.24 7.30
CA VAL A 32 12.12 -0.78 6.57
C VAL A 32 10.83 -1.44 7.07
N MET A 33 10.89 -2.67 7.57
CA MET A 33 9.72 -3.37 8.12
C MET A 33 9.14 -2.68 9.37
N ARG A 34 9.89 -1.77 10.00
CA ARG A 34 9.36 -0.93 11.09
C ARG A 34 8.25 0.01 10.63
N PHE A 35 8.25 0.37 9.34
CA PHE A 35 7.23 1.21 8.72
C PHE A 35 6.16 0.37 8.03
N VAL A 36 6.55 -0.76 7.40
CA VAL A 36 5.63 -1.65 6.68
C VAL A 36 4.51 -2.15 7.58
N TRP A 37 4.83 -2.69 8.75
CA TRP A 37 3.82 -3.26 9.63
C TRP A 37 2.77 -2.25 10.12
N PRO A 38 3.14 -1.06 10.64
CA PRO A 38 2.15 -0.05 11.03
C PRO A 38 1.31 0.47 9.86
N LEU A 39 1.93 0.75 8.70
CA LEU A 39 1.21 1.24 7.52
C LEU A 39 0.17 0.21 7.04
N CYS A 40 0.57 -1.06 6.93
CA CYS A 40 -0.37 -2.10 6.53
C CYS A 40 -1.47 -2.36 7.57
N ALA A 41 -1.22 -2.08 8.85
CA ALA A 41 -2.24 -2.23 9.89
C ALA A 41 -3.39 -1.22 9.75
N LEU A 42 -3.17 -0.09 9.07
CA LEU A 42 -4.23 0.89 8.79
C LEU A 42 -5.36 0.29 7.96
N PHE A 43 -5.05 -0.58 7.00
CA PHE A 43 -6.08 -1.18 6.14
C PHE A 43 -6.41 -2.65 6.48
N ALA A 44 -5.43 -3.43 6.96
CA ALA A 44 -5.65 -4.84 7.26
C ALA A 44 -6.03 -5.10 8.75
N GLY A 45 -5.89 -4.09 9.61
CA GLY A 45 -6.40 -4.10 10.98
C GLY A 45 -5.95 -5.32 11.81
N PRO A 46 -6.88 -5.97 12.54
CA PRO A 46 -6.56 -7.11 13.40
C PRO A 46 -6.02 -8.33 12.65
N LEU A 47 -6.36 -8.49 11.36
CA LEU A 47 -5.85 -9.58 10.52
C LEU A 47 -4.33 -9.48 10.38
N LEU A 48 -3.80 -8.26 10.22
CA LEU A 48 -2.35 -8.06 10.15
C LEU A 48 -1.67 -8.38 11.48
N ILE A 49 -2.27 -8.00 12.60
CA ILE A 49 -1.73 -8.31 13.94
C ILE A 49 -1.62 -9.83 14.13
N TRP A 50 -2.68 -10.56 13.78
CA TRP A 50 -2.66 -12.03 13.80
C TRP A 50 -1.55 -12.59 12.90
N PHE A 51 -1.44 -12.10 11.65
CA PHE A 51 -0.43 -12.53 10.71
C PHE A 51 0.99 -12.25 11.21
N TYR A 52 1.21 -11.06 11.79
CA TYR A 52 2.48 -10.69 12.39
C TYR A 52 2.89 -11.65 13.51
N HIS A 53 2.04 -11.87 14.50
CA HIS A 53 2.35 -12.77 15.61
C HIS A 53 2.57 -14.22 15.16
N ARG A 54 1.91 -14.62 14.08
CA ARG A 54 2.02 -15.99 13.56
C ARG A 54 3.30 -16.22 12.77
N TYR A 55 3.76 -15.22 12.00
CA TYR A 55 4.80 -15.43 10.98
C TYR A 55 5.99 -14.49 11.03
N ALA A 56 5.94 -13.33 11.68
CA ALA A 56 7.03 -12.35 11.62
C ALA A 56 8.31 -12.81 12.34
N GLY A 57 8.18 -13.55 13.44
CA GLY A 57 9.31 -14.08 14.22
C GLY A 57 9.80 -15.46 13.79
N MET A 58 9.19 -16.07 12.75
CA MET A 58 9.61 -17.40 12.29
C MET A 58 10.90 -17.31 11.47
N ASP A 59 11.79 -18.30 11.67
CA ASP A 59 12.98 -18.45 10.81
C ASP A 59 12.54 -18.65 9.35
N SER A 60 13.31 -18.09 8.40
CA SER A 60 12.97 -18.16 6.97
C SER A 60 12.80 -19.60 6.47
N GLY A 61 13.58 -20.54 6.98
CA GLY A 61 13.45 -21.96 6.64
C GLY A 61 12.16 -22.63 7.12
N LYS A 62 11.52 -22.09 8.17
CA LYS A 62 10.26 -22.63 8.75
C LYS A 62 9.03 -21.84 8.30
N THR A 63 9.21 -20.64 7.72
CA THR A 63 8.09 -19.81 7.26
C THR A 63 7.48 -20.42 5.98
N PRO A 64 6.16 -20.70 5.94
CA PRO A 64 5.50 -21.18 4.74
C PRO A 64 5.72 -20.21 3.57
N TYR A 65 5.91 -20.73 2.36
CA TYR A 65 6.16 -19.92 1.17
C TYR A 65 5.06 -18.88 0.94
N ALA A 66 3.81 -19.24 1.14
CA ALA A 66 2.68 -18.32 1.05
C ALA A 66 2.81 -17.11 2.02
N ALA A 67 3.36 -17.33 3.22
CA ALA A 67 3.58 -16.24 4.18
C ALA A 67 4.77 -15.34 3.78
N LYS A 68 5.82 -15.90 3.14
CA LYS A 68 6.91 -15.11 2.56
C LYS A 68 6.39 -14.20 1.44
N VAL A 69 5.58 -14.75 0.54
CA VAL A 69 4.93 -13.97 -0.53
C VAL A 69 4.04 -12.88 0.05
N ALA A 70 3.23 -13.18 1.07
CA ALA A 70 2.39 -12.19 1.74
C ALA A 70 3.22 -11.06 2.36
N LYS A 71 4.34 -11.35 3.03
CA LYS A 71 5.26 -10.32 3.57
C LYS A 71 5.80 -9.42 2.45
N GLY A 72 6.27 -10.00 1.33
CA GLY A 72 6.75 -9.25 0.17
C GLY A 72 5.67 -8.40 -0.49
N THR A 73 4.42 -8.88 -0.50
CA THR A 73 3.27 -8.13 -1.01
C THR A 73 2.89 -6.97 -0.07
N LEU A 74 2.89 -7.19 1.25
CA LEU A 74 2.65 -6.13 2.24
C LEU A 74 3.72 -5.03 2.18
N HIS A 75 4.97 -5.39 1.87
CA HIS A 75 6.04 -4.40 1.69
C HIS A 75 5.70 -3.39 0.58
N CYS A 76 5.25 -3.87 -0.59
CA CYS A 76 4.78 -3.01 -1.68
C CYS A 76 3.55 -2.20 -1.23
N GLY A 77 2.57 -2.85 -0.59
CA GLY A 77 1.36 -2.20 -0.10
C GLY A 77 1.60 -1.08 0.91
N ALA A 78 2.68 -1.15 1.70
CA ALA A 78 3.03 -0.07 2.61
C ALA A 78 3.44 1.21 1.86
N GLY A 79 4.18 1.07 0.75
CA GLY A 79 4.53 2.19 -0.12
C GLY A 79 3.30 2.84 -0.75
N CYS A 80 2.37 2.03 -1.28
CA CYS A 80 1.09 2.50 -1.81
C CYS A 80 0.27 3.22 -0.73
N SER A 81 0.11 2.60 0.45
CA SER A 81 -0.65 3.20 1.56
C SER A 81 -0.12 4.56 1.99
N LEU A 82 1.21 4.72 2.02
CA LEU A 82 1.83 6.00 2.37
C LEU A 82 1.62 7.03 1.27
N ALA A 83 1.75 6.64 0.00
CA ALA A 83 1.48 7.51 -1.14
C ALA A 83 0.05 8.03 -1.13
N ASP A 84 -0.94 7.13 -0.99
CA ASP A 84 -2.35 7.49 -0.99
C ASP A 84 -2.71 8.38 0.21
N LEU A 85 -2.18 8.10 1.41
CA LEU A 85 -2.36 8.97 2.56
C LEU A 85 -1.87 10.40 2.30
N ILE A 86 -0.76 10.55 1.59
CA ILE A 86 -0.21 11.87 1.26
C ILE A 86 -1.02 12.50 0.12
N CYS A 87 -1.14 11.80 -1.00
CA CYS A 87 -1.67 12.36 -2.24
C CYS A 87 -3.16 12.68 -2.16
N GLU A 88 -3.98 11.79 -1.55
CA GLU A 88 -5.41 12.04 -1.37
C GLU A 88 -5.67 13.26 -0.47
N ASN A 89 -4.89 13.44 0.60
CA ASN A 89 -5.00 14.64 1.43
C ASN A 89 -4.46 15.88 0.71
N VAL A 90 -3.35 15.77 -0.02
CA VAL A 90 -2.82 16.90 -0.81
C VAL A 90 -3.83 17.36 -1.86
N ALA A 91 -4.43 16.45 -2.61
CA ALA A 91 -5.46 16.82 -3.59
C ALA A 91 -6.72 17.39 -2.94
N HIS A 92 -7.13 16.87 -1.78
CA HIS A 92 -8.28 17.39 -1.04
C HIS A 92 -8.07 18.84 -0.57
N PHE A 93 -6.90 19.15 0.02
CA PHE A 93 -6.62 20.50 0.55
C PHE A 93 -6.05 21.48 -0.47
N ALA A 94 -5.43 20.98 -1.55
CA ALA A 94 -4.80 21.77 -2.60
C ALA A 94 -5.10 21.22 -4.00
N PRO A 95 -6.38 21.22 -4.43
CA PRO A 95 -6.81 20.54 -5.69
C PRO A 95 -6.10 21.06 -6.94
N GLY A 96 -5.56 22.27 -6.91
CA GLY A 96 -4.74 22.82 -8.00
C GLY A 96 -3.52 21.98 -8.37
N VAL A 97 -3.04 21.12 -7.46
CA VAL A 97 -1.92 20.19 -7.74
C VAL A 97 -2.25 19.22 -8.88
N LEU A 98 -3.53 18.85 -9.04
CA LEU A 98 -3.97 17.92 -10.07
C LEU A 98 -3.76 18.43 -11.50
N ALA A 99 -3.58 19.75 -11.68
CA ALA A 99 -3.23 20.32 -12.98
C ALA A 99 -1.87 19.80 -13.49
N PHE A 100 -0.92 19.55 -12.61
CA PHE A 100 0.37 18.93 -12.97
C PHE A 100 0.24 17.46 -13.38
N PHE A 101 -0.87 16.81 -12.99
CA PHE A 101 -1.16 15.41 -13.30
C PHE A 101 -2.25 15.25 -14.36
N GLY A 102 -2.53 16.32 -15.10
CA GLY A 102 -3.29 16.27 -16.34
C GLY A 102 -4.78 16.59 -16.24
N ILE A 103 -5.29 17.06 -15.07
CA ILE A 103 -6.67 17.56 -15.02
C ILE A 103 -6.82 18.79 -15.92
N GLY A 104 -7.92 18.83 -16.71
CA GLY A 104 -8.19 19.91 -17.64
C GLY A 104 -7.36 19.87 -18.94
N THR A 105 -6.43 18.92 -19.09
CA THR A 105 -5.63 18.73 -20.32
C THR A 105 -5.72 17.31 -20.88
N ILE A 106 -5.41 16.30 -20.08
CA ILE A 106 -5.46 14.88 -20.46
C ILE A 106 -6.75 14.25 -19.92
N PHE A 107 -7.15 14.64 -18.71
CA PHE A 107 -8.29 14.07 -18.02
C PHE A 107 -9.37 15.11 -17.76
N GLU A 108 -10.62 14.76 -18.06
CA GLU A 108 -11.80 15.55 -17.70
C GLU A 108 -12.26 15.27 -16.26
N THR A 109 -11.95 14.08 -15.74
CA THR A 109 -12.38 13.62 -14.43
C THR A 109 -11.20 13.62 -13.45
N GLU A 110 -11.38 14.28 -12.31
CA GLU A 110 -10.35 14.45 -11.27
C GLU A 110 -9.73 13.14 -10.80
N ILE A 111 -10.52 12.08 -10.69
CA ILE A 111 -10.06 10.78 -10.19
C ILE A 111 -8.89 10.20 -11.00
N PHE A 112 -8.84 10.42 -12.32
CA PHE A 112 -7.76 9.92 -13.15
C PHE A 112 -6.46 10.72 -12.98
N ALA A 113 -6.56 12.04 -12.78
CA ALA A 113 -5.43 12.87 -12.43
C ALA A 113 -4.90 12.51 -11.02
N GLN A 114 -5.82 12.26 -10.08
CA GLN A 114 -5.50 11.77 -8.73
C GLN A 114 -4.75 10.45 -8.80
N TRP A 115 -5.26 9.45 -9.50
CA TRP A 115 -4.60 8.14 -9.65
C TRP A 115 -3.24 8.24 -10.34
N THR A 116 -3.07 9.18 -11.27
CA THR A 116 -1.76 9.45 -11.89
C THR A 116 -0.78 9.96 -10.84
N MET A 117 -1.20 10.89 -9.98
CA MET A 117 -0.40 11.39 -8.87
C MET A 117 -0.05 10.26 -7.89
N ASP A 118 -1.05 9.50 -7.44
CA ASP A 118 -0.88 8.38 -6.52
C ASP A 118 0.10 7.34 -7.07
N TYR A 119 -0.03 6.98 -8.36
CA TYR A 119 0.86 6.02 -9.00
C TYR A 119 2.32 6.49 -9.03
N VAL A 120 2.56 7.76 -9.39
CA VAL A 120 3.91 8.33 -9.44
C VAL A 120 4.52 8.34 -8.05
N PHE A 121 3.80 8.80 -7.04
CA PHE A 121 4.31 8.84 -5.66
C PHE A 121 4.46 7.44 -5.06
N ALA A 122 3.53 6.53 -5.32
CA ALA A 122 3.63 5.14 -4.89
C ALA A 122 4.88 4.46 -5.48
N LEU A 123 5.16 4.70 -6.78
CA LEU A 123 6.36 4.18 -7.44
C LEU A 123 7.65 4.73 -6.81
N LEU A 124 7.72 6.04 -6.56
CA LEU A 124 8.89 6.66 -5.94
C LEU A 124 9.12 6.14 -4.52
N ILE A 125 8.08 6.09 -3.70
CA ILE A 125 8.15 5.58 -2.33
C ILE A 125 8.44 4.07 -2.33
N GLY A 126 7.83 3.32 -3.23
CA GLY A 126 8.04 1.89 -3.39
C GLY A 126 9.49 1.56 -3.75
N ILE A 127 10.09 2.29 -4.71
CA ILE A 127 11.52 2.15 -5.06
C ILE A 127 12.41 2.42 -3.84
N VAL A 128 12.12 3.47 -3.06
CA VAL A 128 12.88 3.78 -1.83
C VAL A 128 12.77 2.63 -0.83
N PHE A 129 11.55 2.13 -0.56
CA PHE A 129 11.34 1.02 0.36
C PHE A 129 12.06 -0.24 -0.13
N GLN A 130 11.95 -0.55 -1.41
CA GLN A 130 12.57 -1.72 -2.01
C GLN A 130 14.10 -1.61 -2.04
N TYR A 131 14.64 -0.42 -2.28
CA TYR A 131 16.06 -0.16 -2.19
C TYR A 131 16.63 -0.50 -0.80
N PHE A 132 15.99 -0.01 0.27
CA PHE A 132 16.41 -0.33 1.64
C PHE A 132 16.18 -1.79 2.05
N ALA A 133 15.38 -2.53 1.30
CA ALA A 133 15.25 -3.97 1.47
C ALA A 133 16.37 -4.74 0.75
N ILE A 134 16.71 -4.37 -0.49
CA ILE A 134 17.62 -5.15 -1.36
C ILE A 134 19.08 -4.76 -1.17
N ALA A 135 19.40 -3.46 -1.19
CA ALA A 135 20.79 -2.98 -1.22
C ALA A 135 21.64 -3.50 -0.05
N PRO A 136 21.15 -3.51 1.21
CA PRO A 136 21.92 -4.04 2.32
C PRO A 136 22.12 -5.57 2.28
N MET A 137 21.30 -6.29 1.52
CA MET A 137 21.35 -7.77 1.43
C MET A 137 22.27 -8.26 0.31
N ARG A 138 22.51 -7.43 -0.73
CA ARG A 138 23.28 -7.81 -1.91
C ARG A 138 24.59 -7.04 -2.07
N ASP A 139 24.92 -6.15 -1.15
CA ASP A 139 26.14 -5.29 -1.20
C ASP A 139 26.28 -4.55 -2.54
N LEU A 140 25.15 -3.96 -3.00
CA LEU A 140 25.06 -3.26 -4.28
C LEU A 140 25.48 -1.80 -4.16
N SER A 141 26.07 -1.25 -5.22
CA SER A 141 26.21 0.20 -5.36
C SER A 141 24.85 0.88 -5.42
N VAL A 142 24.80 2.19 -5.16
CA VAL A 142 23.54 2.96 -5.16
C VAL A 142 22.77 2.81 -6.49
N GLY A 143 23.48 2.92 -7.62
CA GLY A 143 22.85 2.80 -8.94
C GLY A 143 22.29 1.40 -9.21
N GLU A 144 23.07 0.36 -8.92
CA GLU A 144 22.62 -1.04 -9.06
C GLU A 144 21.45 -1.35 -8.14
N GLY A 145 21.47 -0.82 -6.90
CA GLY A 145 20.39 -0.98 -5.93
C GLY A 145 19.10 -0.34 -6.41
N ILE A 146 19.14 0.87 -6.99
CA ILE A 146 17.95 1.54 -7.56
C ILE A 146 17.38 0.72 -8.73
N VAL A 147 18.23 0.24 -9.65
CA VAL A 147 17.78 -0.58 -10.78
C VAL A 147 17.16 -1.89 -10.31
N ALA A 148 17.77 -2.55 -9.33
CA ALA A 148 17.23 -3.78 -8.75
C ALA A 148 15.89 -3.52 -8.04
N ALA A 149 15.79 -2.44 -7.27
CA ALA A 149 14.57 -2.01 -6.59
C ALA A 149 13.43 -1.75 -7.59
N THR A 150 13.72 -0.99 -8.65
CA THR A 150 12.74 -0.69 -9.70
C THR A 150 12.22 -1.96 -10.38
N LYS A 151 13.12 -2.88 -10.76
CA LYS A 151 12.73 -4.16 -11.39
C LYS A 151 11.88 -5.04 -10.46
N ALA A 152 12.17 -5.04 -9.17
CA ALA A 152 11.42 -5.82 -8.19
C ALA A 152 10.07 -5.20 -7.84
N ASP A 153 9.92 -3.87 -7.96
CA ASP A 153 8.74 -3.16 -7.49
C ASP A 153 7.71 -2.85 -8.57
N VAL A 154 8.14 -2.43 -9.77
CA VAL A 154 7.21 -1.95 -10.82
C VAL A 154 6.07 -2.92 -11.10
N LEU A 155 6.34 -4.21 -11.32
CA LEU A 155 5.30 -5.20 -11.61
C LEU A 155 4.38 -5.43 -10.41
N SER A 156 4.96 -5.51 -9.22
CA SER A 156 4.24 -5.70 -7.96
C SER A 156 3.32 -4.52 -7.68
N LEU A 157 3.85 -3.30 -7.77
CA LEU A 157 3.13 -2.06 -7.54
C LEU A 157 2.03 -1.84 -8.58
N THR A 158 2.33 -2.01 -9.87
CA THR A 158 1.31 -1.87 -10.93
C THR A 158 0.15 -2.84 -10.71
N SER A 159 0.45 -4.09 -10.32
CA SER A 159 -0.60 -5.07 -10.02
C SER A 159 -1.42 -4.70 -8.78
N TRP A 160 -0.78 -4.09 -7.77
CA TRP A 160 -1.48 -3.52 -6.62
C TRP A 160 -2.44 -2.41 -7.04
N GLN A 161 -1.94 -1.45 -7.84
CA GLN A 161 -2.76 -0.33 -8.31
C GLN A 161 -3.94 -0.78 -9.18
N VAL A 162 -3.77 -1.82 -10.01
CA VAL A 162 -4.88 -2.38 -10.78
C VAL A 162 -6.03 -2.85 -9.87
N GLY A 163 -5.75 -3.58 -8.81
CA GLY A 163 -6.77 -4.03 -7.86
C GLY A 163 -7.40 -2.87 -7.08
N MET A 164 -6.56 -1.96 -6.60
CA MET A 164 -6.98 -0.81 -5.80
C MET A 164 -7.82 0.16 -6.62
N TYR A 165 -7.34 0.60 -7.79
CA TYR A 165 -8.10 1.50 -8.67
C TYR A 165 -9.34 0.82 -9.25
N GLY A 166 -9.30 -0.48 -9.51
CA GLY A 166 -10.48 -1.24 -9.93
C GLY A 166 -11.59 -1.16 -8.89
N PHE A 167 -11.27 -1.38 -7.61
CA PHE A 167 -12.26 -1.23 -6.54
C PHE A 167 -12.68 0.22 -6.32
N MET A 168 -11.73 1.17 -6.31
CA MET A 168 -12.07 2.60 -6.14
C MET A 168 -12.89 3.14 -7.32
N GLY A 169 -12.64 2.66 -8.54
CA GLY A 169 -13.50 2.97 -9.69
C GLY A 169 -14.92 2.45 -9.50
N LEU A 170 -15.08 1.21 -9.06
CA LEU A 170 -16.39 0.68 -8.69
C LEU A 170 -17.05 1.51 -7.59
N ALA A 171 -16.30 1.88 -6.56
CA ALA A 171 -16.81 2.71 -5.48
C ALA A 171 -17.24 4.09 -5.98
N HIS A 172 -16.39 4.78 -6.74
CA HIS A 172 -16.63 6.15 -7.21
C HIS A 172 -17.78 6.25 -8.22
N PHE A 173 -17.83 5.34 -9.21
CA PHE A 173 -18.80 5.44 -10.30
C PHE A 173 -20.12 4.70 -10.02
N VAL A 174 -20.13 3.75 -9.08
CA VAL A 174 -21.32 2.92 -8.82
C VAL A 174 -21.77 3.00 -7.37
N LEU A 175 -20.91 2.64 -6.40
CA LEU A 175 -21.35 2.47 -5.03
C LEU A 175 -21.67 3.80 -4.33
N PHE A 176 -20.82 4.83 -4.49
CA PHE A 176 -21.05 6.12 -3.85
C PHE A 176 -22.31 6.82 -4.39
N PRO A 177 -22.54 6.91 -5.72
CA PRO A 177 -23.80 7.44 -6.24
C PRO A 177 -25.02 6.67 -5.77
N ALA A 178 -24.97 5.32 -5.75
CA ALA A 178 -26.10 4.48 -5.36
C ALA A 178 -26.42 4.56 -3.87
N LEU A 179 -25.43 4.68 -3.00
CA LEU A 179 -25.61 4.61 -1.54
C LEU A 179 -25.71 6.00 -0.89
N PHE A 180 -25.08 7.01 -1.47
CA PHE A 180 -24.94 8.37 -0.89
C PHE A 180 -25.53 9.46 -1.78
N GLY A 181 -26.02 9.13 -2.98
CA GLY A 181 -26.61 10.08 -3.90
C GLY A 181 -25.60 11.00 -4.62
N GLY A 182 -24.30 10.74 -4.49
CA GLY A 182 -23.25 11.58 -5.10
C GLY A 182 -21.83 11.07 -4.86
N LYS A 183 -20.87 11.92 -5.19
CA LYS A 183 -19.45 11.64 -4.98
C LYS A 183 -19.12 11.67 -3.50
N VAL A 184 -18.15 10.83 -3.10
CA VAL A 184 -17.53 10.79 -1.76
C VAL A 184 -16.05 10.98 -1.95
N ASP A 185 -15.45 11.93 -1.25
CA ASP A 185 -14.04 12.31 -1.33
C ASP A 185 -13.27 12.03 -0.03
N ALA A 186 -11.98 12.35 -0.01
CA ALA A 186 -11.08 12.13 1.12
C ALA A 186 -11.48 12.89 2.41
N GLY A 187 -12.39 13.86 2.36
CA GLY A 187 -12.98 14.50 3.54
C GLY A 187 -13.98 13.61 4.28
N SER A 188 -14.42 12.50 3.69
CA SER A 188 -15.41 11.59 4.27
C SER A 188 -14.77 10.35 4.88
N PRO A 189 -15.17 9.93 6.10
CA PRO A 189 -14.75 8.63 6.65
C PRO A 189 -15.12 7.43 5.78
N VAL A 190 -16.20 7.54 4.99
CA VAL A 190 -16.64 6.47 4.07
C VAL A 190 -15.63 6.24 2.94
N PHE A 191 -15.02 7.31 2.43
CA PHE A 191 -13.95 7.23 1.43
C PHE A 191 -12.80 6.36 1.96
N TRP A 192 -12.33 6.63 3.16
CA TRP A 192 -11.19 5.91 3.75
C TRP A 192 -11.51 4.45 4.07
N VAL A 193 -12.76 4.12 4.41
CA VAL A 193 -13.19 2.70 4.52
C VAL A 193 -13.19 2.03 3.15
N ALA A 194 -13.66 2.70 2.10
CA ALA A 194 -13.56 2.18 0.74
C ALA A 194 -12.09 2.00 0.33
N MET A 195 -11.20 2.93 0.71
CA MET A 195 -9.76 2.82 0.48
C MET A 195 -9.16 1.62 1.23
N GLN A 196 -9.56 1.32 2.48
CA GLN A 196 -9.11 0.10 3.17
C GLN A 196 -9.48 -1.17 2.40
N ILE A 197 -10.70 -1.24 1.85
CA ILE A 197 -11.14 -2.38 1.03
C ILE A 197 -10.35 -2.42 -0.30
N ALA A 198 -10.13 -1.27 -0.92
CA ALA A 198 -9.34 -1.14 -2.13
C ALA A 198 -7.89 -1.64 -1.94
N MET A 199 -7.28 -1.34 -0.78
CA MET A 199 -5.97 -1.85 -0.40
C MET A 199 -5.95 -3.38 -0.27
N LEU A 200 -7.01 -3.99 0.27
CA LEU A 200 -7.14 -5.45 0.31
C LEU A 200 -7.31 -6.05 -1.09
N ALA A 201 -8.04 -5.37 -1.99
CA ALA A 201 -8.12 -5.78 -3.39
C ALA A 201 -6.76 -5.67 -4.09
N GLY A 202 -6.01 -4.58 -3.84
CA GLY A 202 -4.63 -4.42 -4.30
C GLY A 202 -3.70 -5.52 -3.79
N PHE A 203 -3.82 -5.89 -2.50
CA PHE A 203 -3.08 -7.03 -1.95
C PHE A 203 -3.39 -8.33 -2.71
N ALA A 204 -4.65 -8.61 -2.99
CA ALA A 204 -5.07 -9.82 -3.69
C ALA A 204 -4.51 -9.89 -5.13
N THR A 205 -4.56 -8.78 -5.88
CA THR A 205 -4.04 -8.72 -7.24
C THR A 205 -2.52 -8.76 -7.30
N ALA A 206 -1.83 -8.12 -6.35
CA ALA A 206 -0.38 -8.10 -6.29
C ALA A 206 0.24 -9.42 -5.74
N TYR A 207 -0.55 -10.24 -5.06
CA TYR A 207 -0.05 -11.48 -4.45
C TYR A 207 0.56 -12.44 -5.48
N PHE A 208 -0.10 -12.66 -6.62
CA PHE A 208 0.38 -13.56 -7.66
C PHE A 208 1.65 -13.07 -8.37
N PRO A 209 1.75 -11.81 -8.82
CA PRO A 209 3.02 -11.28 -9.31
C PRO A 209 4.16 -11.36 -8.30
N ASN A 210 3.90 -11.07 -7.01
CA ASN A 210 4.91 -11.23 -5.98
C ASN A 210 5.34 -12.69 -5.79
N TRP A 211 4.41 -13.64 -5.87
CA TRP A 211 4.72 -15.05 -5.84
C TRP A 211 5.71 -15.43 -6.97
N TRP A 212 5.47 -14.94 -8.19
CA TRP A 212 6.35 -15.16 -9.33
C TRP A 212 7.70 -14.43 -9.17
N LEU A 213 7.71 -13.16 -8.77
CA LEU A 213 8.93 -12.36 -8.57
C LEU A 213 9.87 -12.97 -7.54
N ILE A 214 9.33 -13.47 -6.42
CA ILE A 214 10.12 -14.14 -5.39
C ILE A 214 10.65 -15.47 -5.92
N ARG A 215 9.83 -16.25 -6.61
CA ARG A 215 10.24 -17.53 -7.17
C ARG A 215 11.31 -17.41 -8.25
N SER A 216 11.31 -16.33 -9.01
CA SER A 216 12.30 -16.05 -10.06
C SER A 216 13.60 -15.42 -9.50
N GLY A 217 13.68 -15.12 -8.20
CA GLY A 217 14.84 -14.45 -7.58
C GLY A 217 14.97 -12.97 -7.92
N LEU A 218 13.94 -12.36 -8.56
CA LEU A 218 13.92 -10.93 -8.85
C LEU A 218 13.58 -10.09 -7.61
N LYS A 219 12.85 -10.68 -6.65
CA LYS A 219 12.48 -10.07 -5.37
C LYS A 219 12.91 -10.96 -4.22
N GLU A 220 13.42 -10.34 -3.14
CA GLU A 220 13.90 -11.06 -1.97
C GLU A 220 12.75 -11.69 -1.16
N GLU A 221 13.03 -12.84 -0.56
CA GLU A 221 12.17 -13.44 0.47
C GLU A 221 12.26 -12.62 1.76
N MET A 222 11.10 -12.26 2.34
CA MET A 222 10.99 -11.47 3.57
C MET A 222 10.48 -12.29 4.75
#